data_10ff22db8e30f9c836b8c1029bf0ed52
#
_entry.id   10ff22db8e30f9c836b8c1029bf0ed52
#
_cell.length_a   1.000
_cell.length_b   1.000
_cell.length_c   1.000
_cell.angle_alpha   90.00
_cell.angle_beta   90.00
_cell.angle_gamma   90.00
#
_symmetry.space_group_name_H-M   'P 1'
#
loop_
_entity.id
_entity.type
_entity.pdbx_description
1 polymer ?
#
loop_
_entity_poly.entity_id
_entity_poly.type
_entity_poly.pdbx_seq_one_letter_code
_entity_poly.pdbx_strand_id
1 'polypeptide(L)'
;MKKYIFVTGGVVSSLGKGIASASIGSIIEGSGLKVNFIKLDPYLNMDPGTMNPFEHGEVYVTDDGNETDLDLGHYERYVNVRMSKKNNMTSGKIFNNVLRKERRGGYLGQTVQIIPHLTDEIQASVEDVDGDVIIVEIGGTVGDIESLPFLEAIRQMRLRLGVENTFFIHLTLVPYIASSQEIKTKPTQHSVKELRSIGIQPDMIICRCTHALSSSQKDKIALFTNVSNKHILSLEDVDCVYKVPKLLLSQSINTLIFDHFRLESKTIDLSSWQSYLDAFDAPKHTVKIGIVGKYSSYVDAYKSLAEALNHASVHNQAKLDIVYIDSEQSEPSLKKAFEAVDGVIIPGGFGERGIDGKIQAIRIARENHKPILGICLGMQLMVIESLRNVAQLNDANSTEFNKETSDPVIATIDEWATDELKAAYDKVFDGKMQLGLAEIHLADKSKASMIYQSGNISERHRHRYGFNPNYLDALQESGLLAVGHNPNLESLIEVVEHVSHPWFIGCQFHPEFLSTPRKPHPLFNDLIKYIIQTN
;
A
#
# COMPACT_ATOMS: atom_id res chain seq x y z
N MET A 1 21.52 -10.63 -19.10
CA MET A 1 21.56 -9.17 -18.83
C MET A 1 20.17 -8.75 -18.37
N LYS A 2 20.04 -7.93 -17.30
CA LYS A 2 18.77 -7.43 -16.81
C LYS A 2 18.00 -6.68 -17.91
N LYS A 3 16.69 -6.81 -17.95
CA LYS A 3 15.81 -6.05 -18.85
C LYS A 3 15.08 -4.98 -18.05
N TYR A 4 14.88 -3.82 -18.65
CA TYR A 4 14.26 -2.66 -17.99
C TYR A 4 13.03 -2.19 -18.76
N ILE A 5 11.89 -2.10 -18.08
CA ILE A 5 10.66 -1.52 -18.60
C ILE A 5 10.44 -0.20 -17.88
N PHE A 6 10.55 0.91 -18.59
CA PHE A 6 10.29 2.24 -18.05
C PHE A 6 8.85 2.64 -18.31
N VAL A 7 8.10 2.93 -17.25
CA VAL A 7 6.69 3.36 -17.33
C VAL A 7 6.60 4.82 -16.99
N THR A 8 6.20 5.63 -17.97
CA THR A 8 5.95 7.06 -17.83
C THR A 8 4.46 7.36 -17.97
N GLY A 9 4.00 8.49 -17.45
CA GLY A 9 2.61 8.90 -17.58
C GLY A 9 2.48 10.34 -18.03
N GLY A 10 1.40 10.64 -18.73
CA GLY A 10 1.12 11.99 -19.18
C GLY A 10 -0.36 12.32 -19.16
N VAL A 11 -0.68 13.60 -19.40
CA VAL A 11 -2.02 14.19 -19.40
C VAL A 11 -2.54 14.54 -18.01
N VAL A 12 -2.65 13.57 -17.08
CA VAL A 12 -3.18 13.77 -15.71
C VAL A 12 -2.47 12.86 -14.71
N SER A 13 -2.49 13.24 -13.43
CA SER A 13 -2.14 12.38 -12.30
C SER A 13 -3.20 11.28 -12.11
N SER A 14 -2.93 10.31 -11.24
CA SER A 14 -3.85 9.18 -10.92
C SER A 14 -4.34 8.39 -12.14
N LEU A 15 -3.52 8.35 -13.19
CA LEU A 15 -3.83 7.66 -14.45
C LEU A 15 -3.85 6.12 -14.31
N GLY A 16 -3.31 5.59 -13.20
CA GLY A 16 -3.19 4.16 -12.93
C GLY A 16 -1.87 3.54 -13.38
N LYS A 17 -0.77 4.33 -13.38
CA LYS A 17 0.59 3.80 -13.67
C LYS A 17 0.94 2.63 -12.78
N GLY A 18 0.72 2.74 -11.45
CA GLY A 18 1.01 1.67 -10.48
C GLY A 18 0.30 0.36 -10.80
N ILE A 19 -0.99 0.42 -11.10
CA ILE A 19 -1.79 -0.75 -11.49
C ILE A 19 -1.34 -1.34 -12.83
N ALA A 20 -1.04 -0.50 -13.82
CA ALA A 20 -0.54 -0.97 -15.12
C ALA A 20 0.83 -1.62 -14.97
N SER A 21 1.76 -1.00 -14.23
CA SER A 21 3.10 -1.55 -13.91
C SER A 21 2.99 -2.88 -13.19
N ALA A 22 2.18 -2.95 -12.13
CA ALA A 22 1.94 -4.16 -11.35
C ALA A 22 1.34 -5.29 -12.21
N SER A 23 0.37 -4.95 -13.09
CA SER A 23 -0.26 -5.90 -14.01
C SER A 23 0.72 -6.47 -15.03
N ILE A 24 1.58 -5.63 -15.60
CA ILE A 24 2.66 -6.07 -16.50
C ILE A 24 3.61 -6.99 -15.73
N GLY A 25 3.95 -6.63 -14.50
CA GLY A 25 4.79 -7.45 -13.63
C GLY A 25 4.20 -8.84 -13.38
N SER A 26 2.91 -8.94 -13.07
CA SER A 26 2.26 -10.23 -12.84
C SER A 26 2.22 -11.11 -14.10
N ILE A 27 2.06 -10.51 -15.29
CA ILE A 27 2.13 -11.22 -16.57
C ILE A 27 3.53 -11.77 -16.81
N ILE A 28 4.57 -10.97 -16.56
CA ILE A 28 5.97 -11.40 -16.72
C ILE A 28 6.34 -12.46 -15.66
N GLU A 29 5.92 -12.29 -14.40
CA GLU A 29 6.08 -13.30 -13.34
C GLU A 29 5.41 -14.62 -13.74
N GLY A 30 4.22 -14.56 -14.34
CA GLY A 30 3.49 -15.74 -14.85
C GLY A 30 4.23 -16.52 -15.93
N SER A 31 5.27 -15.96 -16.56
CA SER A 31 6.17 -16.67 -17.47
C SER A 31 7.33 -17.40 -16.75
N GLY A 32 7.45 -17.24 -15.43
CA GLY A 32 8.53 -17.78 -14.61
C GLY A 32 9.77 -16.91 -14.57
N LEU A 33 9.73 -15.66 -15.03
CA LEU A 33 10.81 -14.68 -14.88
C LEU A 33 10.71 -13.97 -13.53
N LYS A 34 11.87 -13.67 -12.95
CA LYS A 34 11.95 -12.88 -11.71
C LYS A 34 11.75 -11.40 -12.03
N VAL A 35 10.63 -10.85 -11.58
CA VAL A 35 10.28 -9.43 -11.74
C VAL A 35 10.53 -8.66 -10.47
N ASN A 36 10.99 -7.42 -10.59
CA ASN A 36 11.06 -6.49 -9.49
C ASN A 36 10.71 -5.06 -9.97
N PHE A 37 10.50 -4.16 -9.03
CA PHE A 37 10.06 -2.80 -9.32
C PHE A 37 10.95 -1.76 -8.66
N ILE A 38 10.94 -0.55 -9.21
CA ILE A 38 11.39 0.65 -8.52
C ILE A 38 10.47 1.80 -8.88
N LYS A 39 10.00 2.50 -7.86
CA LYS A 39 9.25 3.75 -7.96
C LYS A 39 10.21 4.93 -7.83
N LEU A 40 10.19 5.83 -8.80
CA LEU A 40 10.94 7.08 -8.81
C LEU A 40 9.97 8.23 -8.61
N ASP A 41 9.96 8.82 -7.42
CA ASP A 41 9.04 9.89 -7.04
C ASP A 41 9.70 11.27 -7.14
N PRO A 42 9.12 12.22 -7.91
CA PRO A 42 9.78 13.49 -8.21
C PRO A 42 9.72 14.52 -7.07
N TYR A 43 8.97 14.29 -6.00
CA TYR A 43 8.91 15.22 -4.88
C TYR A 43 10.21 15.27 -4.06
N LEU A 44 10.44 16.40 -3.37
CA LEU A 44 11.66 16.66 -2.58
C LEU A 44 11.63 16.10 -1.16
N ASN A 45 10.52 15.53 -0.71
CA ASN A 45 10.47 14.86 0.59
C ASN A 45 11.42 13.66 0.60
N MET A 46 12.04 13.40 1.74
CA MET A 46 12.90 12.22 1.91
C MET A 46 12.10 10.92 1.77
N ASP A 47 10.89 10.92 2.34
CA ASP A 47 9.90 9.85 2.29
C ASP A 47 8.49 10.45 2.52
N PRO A 48 7.40 9.70 2.33
CA PRO A 48 6.04 10.19 2.55
C PRO A 48 5.58 10.12 4.02
N GLY A 49 6.42 9.69 4.98
CA GLY A 49 6.01 9.42 6.37
C GLY A 49 5.32 10.59 7.08
N THR A 50 5.69 11.83 6.74
CA THR A 50 5.10 13.05 7.29
C THR A 50 4.13 13.77 6.35
N MET A 51 3.87 13.20 5.16
CA MET A 51 2.97 13.79 4.19
C MET A 51 1.50 13.67 4.61
N ASN A 52 0.70 14.62 4.13
CA ASN A 52 -0.74 14.60 4.39
C ASN A 52 -1.42 13.50 3.54
N PRO A 53 -2.15 12.54 4.18
CA PRO A 53 -2.86 11.50 3.45
C PRO A 53 -3.90 12.01 2.44
N PHE A 54 -4.40 13.23 2.59
CA PHE A 54 -5.30 13.85 1.61
C PHE A 54 -4.60 14.19 0.28
N GLU A 55 -3.29 14.36 0.28
CA GLU A 55 -2.51 14.71 -0.92
C GLU A 55 -1.86 13.49 -1.56
N HIS A 56 -1.41 12.53 -0.76
CA HIS A 56 -0.60 11.39 -1.21
C HIS A 56 -1.22 10.01 -0.98
N GLY A 57 -2.38 9.93 -0.31
CA GLY A 57 -2.96 8.66 0.12
C GLY A 57 -2.26 8.09 1.35
N GLU A 58 -2.39 6.77 1.55
CA GLU A 58 -1.77 6.09 2.68
C GLU A 58 -0.25 6.02 2.54
N VAL A 59 0.43 5.96 3.68
CA VAL A 59 1.87 5.62 3.76
C VAL A 59 1.99 4.11 3.88
N TYR A 60 2.62 3.49 2.88
CA TYR A 60 2.91 2.06 2.86
C TYR A 60 4.27 1.77 3.50
N VAL A 61 4.37 0.68 4.27
CA VAL A 61 5.62 0.32 4.97
C VAL A 61 6.14 -1.02 4.45
N THR A 62 7.43 -1.05 4.10
CA THR A 62 8.12 -2.26 3.65
C THR A 62 8.64 -3.10 4.82
N ASP A 63 9.09 -4.34 4.55
CA ASP A 63 9.63 -5.24 5.59
C ASP A 63 10.83 -4.63 6.33
N ASP A 64 11.68 -3.87 5.62
CA ASP A 64 12.87 -3.20 6.18
C ASP A 64 12.59 -1.78 6.74
N GLY A 65 11.31 -1.46 6.99
CA GLY A 65 10.88 -0.24 7.68
C GLY A 65 10.95 1.04 6.84
N ASN A 66 10.96 0.95 5.50
CA ASN A 66 10.88 2.13 4.67
C ASN A 66 9.42 2.59 4.52
N GLU A 67 9.16 3.85 4.84
CA GLU A 67 7.89 4.52 4.56
C GLU A 67 7.88 4.92 3.07
N THR A 68 6.84 4.52 2.35
CA THR A 68 6.79 4.65 0.88
C THR A 68 5.41 5.08 0.40
N ASP A 69 5.34 5.45 -0.88
CA ASP A 69 4.09 5.66 -1.60
C ASP A 69 3.24 4.38 -1.67
N LEU A 70 1.94 4.53 -1.76
CA LEU A 70 0.94 3.45 -1.84
C LEU A 70 1.15 2.51 -3.05
N ASP A 71 1.86 2.95 -4.08
CA ASP A 71 2.15 2.15 -5.28
C ASP A 71 2.97 0.89 -4.96
N LEU A 72 3.84 0.93 -3.94
CA LEU A 72 4.57 -0.27 -3.53
C LEU A 72 3.63 -1.36 -3.02
N GLY A 73 2.54 -0.98 -2.37
CA GLY A 73 1.45 -1.89 -2.01
C GLY A 73 0.79 -2.52 -3.23
N HIS A 74 0.60 -1.75 -4.32
CA HIS A 74 0.11 -2.33 -5.57
C HIS A 74 1.08 -3.39 -6.10
N TYR A 75 2.39 -3.13 -6.11
CA TYR A 75 3.37 -4.11 -6.61
C TYR A 75 3.32 -5.41 -5.81
N GLU A 76 3.36 -5.36 -4.47
CA GLU A 76 3.31 -6.55 -3.61
C GLU A 76 1.99 -7.33 -3.72
N ARG A 77 0.87 -6.68 -4.01
CA ARG A 77 -0.41 -7.35 -4.24
C ARG A 77 -0.44 -8.14 -5.54
N TYR A 78 0.33 -7.71 -6.56
CA TYR A 78 0.32 -8.32 -7.89
C TYR A 78 1.42 -9.37 -8.10
N VAL A 79 2.56 -9.23 -7.45
CA VAL A 79 3.71 -10.14 -7.61
C VAL A 79 4.17 -10.72 -6.28
N ASN A 80 4.88 -11.86 -6.32
CA ASN A 80 5.41 -12.52 -5.12
C ASN A 80 6.80 -11.97 -4.73
N VAL A 81 6.97 -10.66 -4.76
CA VAL A 81 8.23 -10.00 -4.39
C VAL A 81 7.95 -9.05 -3.23
N ARG A 82 8.79 -9.12 -2.19
CA ARG A 82 8.75 -8.16 -1.09
C ARG A 82 9.54 -6.93 -1.46
N MET A 83 8.93 -5.77 -1.28
CA MET A 83 9.56 -4.48 -1.52
C MET A 83 10.46 -4.07 -0.34
N SER A 84 11.46 -3.27 -0.62
CA SER A 84 12.46 -2.79 0.32
C SER A 84 12.82 -1.33 0.06
N LYS A 85 13.74 -0.77 0.84
CA LYS A 85 14.30 0.58 0.64
C LYS A 85 14.82 0.83 -0.78
N LYS A 86 15.24 -0.23 -1.49
CA LYS A 86 15.73 -0.15 -2.87
C LYS A 86 14.63 0.11 -3.89
N ASN A 87 13.38 -0.16 -3.54
CA ASN A 87 12.26 -0.12 -4.47
C ASN A 87 11.56 1.24 -4.54
N ASN A 88 11.97 2.21 -3.70
CA ASN A 88 11.44 3.57 -3.73
C ASN A 88 12.54 4.61 -3.58
N MET A 89 12.67 5.49 -4.58
CA MET A 89 13.61 6.61 -4.60
C MET A 89 12.88 7.91 -4.86
N THR A 90 12.98 8.86 -3.92
CA THR A 90 12.49 10.22 -4.09
C THR A 90 13.57 11.16 -4.61
N SER A 91 13.20 12.25 -5.25
CA SER A 91 14.16 13.33 -5.57
C SER A 91 14.94 13.76 -4.34
N GLY A 92 14.26 13.89 -3.17
CA GLY A 92 14.92 14.27 -1.91
C GLY A 92 16.04 13.31 -1.52
N LYS A 93 15.82 11.99 -1.59
CA LYS A 93 16.85 10.97 -1.31
C LYS A 93 18.03 11.11 -2.28
N ILE A 94 17.76 11.22 -3.59
CA ILE A 94 18.80 11.34 -4.62
C ILE A 94 19.65 12.60 -4.41
N PHE A 95 19.01 13.76 -4.25
CA PHE A 95 19.74 15.01 -3.99
C PHE A 95 20.57 14.93 -2.71
N ASN A 96 20.01 14.38 -1.64
CA ASN A 96 20.72 14.21 -0.37
C ASN A 96 21.96 13.31 -0.52
N ASN A 97 21.85 12.20 -1.28
CA ASN A 97 22.98 11.31 -1.55
C ASN A 97 24.11 12.02 -2.30
N VAL A 98 23.76 12.75 -3.35
CA VAL A 98 24.73 13.53 -4.15
C VAL A 98 25.40 14.62 -3.30
N LEU A 99 24.64 15.38 -2.50
CA LEU A 99 25.18 16.44 -1.63
C LEU A 99 26.07 15.86 -0.52
N ARG A 100 25.67 14.74 0.10
CA ARG A 100 26.51 14.05 1.10
C ARG A 100 27.81 13.53 0.50
N LYS A 101 27.77 12.98 -0.72
CA LYS A 101 28.97 12.52 -1.45
C LYS A 101 29.89 13.68 -1.79
N GLU A 102 29.35 14.83 -2.22
CA GLU A 102 30.12 16.07 -2.45
C GLU A 102 30.83 16.52 -1.18
N ARG A 103 30.10 16.65 -0.05
CA ARG A 103 30.67 17.09 1.25
C ARG A 103 31.78 16.21 1.78
N ARG A 104 31.76 14.91 1.43
CA ARG A 104 32.82 13.94 1.78
C ARG A 104 33.98 13.92 0.78
N GLY A 105 34.00 14.83 -0.23
CA GLY A 105 35.03 14.90 -1.25
C GLY A 105 34.95 13.81 -2.32
N GLY A 106 33.83 13.11 -2.43
CA GLY A 106 33.66 11.99 -3.34
C GLY A 106 33.71 12.34 -4.83
N TYR A 107 33.65 13.64 -5.18
CA TYR A 107 33.79 14.14 -6.55
C TYR A 107 35.15 14.81 -6.82
N LEU A 108 36.10 14.74 -5.89
CA LEU A 108 37.48 15.17 -6.07
C LEU A 108 37.61 16.64 -6.57
N GLY A 109 36.74 17.53 -6.13
CA GLY A 109 36.74 18.95 -6.48
C GLY A 109 36.08 19.29 -7.84
N GLN A 110 35.43 18.33 -8.49
CA GLN A 110 34.65 18.59 -9.71
C GLN A 110 33.42 19.46 -9.40
N THR A 111 32.99 20.23 -10.38
CA THR A 111 31.68 20.91 -10.32
C THR A 111 30.58 19.88 -10.42
N VAL A 112 29.76 19.72 -9.36
CA VAL A 112 28.66 18.77 -9.31
C VAL A 112 27.44 19.36 -9.99
N GLN A 113 26.86 18.65 -10.94
CA GLN A 113 25.75 19.08 -11.80
C GLN A 113 24.67 17.98 -11.86
N ILE A 114 23.47 18.34 -12.34
CA ILE A 114 22.40 17.34 -12.57
C ILE A 114 22.90 16.26 -13.53
N ILE A 115 23.51 16.65 -14.65
CA ILE A 115 24.16 15.75 -15.58
C ILE A 115 25.68 15.94 -15.43
N PRO A 116 26.46 14.90 -15.14
CA PRO A 116 26.04 13.49 -15.00
C PRO A 116 25.73 13.07 -13.57
N HIS A 117 26.05 13.84 -12.54
CA HIS A 117 26.18 13.35 -11.15
C HIS A 117 24.84 12.90 -10.54
N LEU A 118 23.76 13.66 -10.75
CA LEU A 118 22.43 13.30 -10.26
C LEU A 118 21.85 12.15 -11.11
N THR A 119 22.01 12.22 -12.44
CA THR A 119 21.53 11.16 -13.33
C THR A 119 22.25 9.84 -13.13
N ASP A 120 23.55 9.86 -12.81
CA ASP A 120 24.32 8.65 -12.46
C ASP A 120 23.82 8.01 -11.16
N GLU A 121 23.49 8.82 -10.14
CA GLU A 121 22.92 8.33 -8.88
C GLU A 121 21.55 7.67 -9.10
N ILE A 122 20.71 8.26 -9.95
CA ILE A 122 19.41 7.69 -10.34
C ILE A 122 19.62 6.34 -11.04
N GLN A 123 20.50 6.30 -12.05
CA GLN A 123 20.81 5.07 -12.80
C GLN A 123 21.35 3.97 -11.89
N ALA A 124 22.27 4.31 -10.99
CA ALA A 124 22.83 3.36 -10.01
C ALA A 124 21.75 2.77 -9.12
N SER A 125 20.79 3.59 -8.65
CA SER A 125 19.66 3.13 -7.84
C SER A 125 18.76 2.16 -8.60
N VAL A 126 18.50 2.40 -9.89
CA VAL A 126 17.72 1.49 -10.75
C VAL A 126 18.47 0.16 -10.97
N GLU A 127 19.78 0.19 -11.15
CA GLU A 127 20.59 -1.00 -11.40
C GLU A 127 20.82 -1.86 -10.15
N ASP A 128 20.72 -1.26 -8.95
CA ASP A 128 20.87 -1.98 -7.66
C ASP A 128 19.67 -2.88 -7.34
N VAL A 129 18.56 -2.77 -8.05
CA VAL A 129 17.39 -3.64 -7.88
C VAL A 129 17.61 -4.97 -8.59
N ASP A 130 17.40 -6.09 -7.87
CA ASP A 130 17.60 -7.45 -8.39
C ASP A 130 16.36 -8.00 -9.12
N GLY A 131 16.57 -8.67 -10.25
CA GLY A 131 15.54 -9.33 -11.05
C GLY A 131 16.02 -9.61 -12.47
N ASP A 132 15.27 -10.41 -13.22
CA ASP A 132 15.47 -10.62 -14.66
C ASP A 132 14.90 -9.43 -15.44
N VAL A 133 13.74 -8.95 -15.01
CA VAL A 133 13.06 -7.77 -15.55
C VAL A 133 12.76 -6.79 -14.42
N ILE A 134 13.22 -5.55 -14.59
CA ILE A 134 12.98 -4.45 -13.64
C ILE A 134 11.99 -3.49 -14.27
N ILE A 135 10.86 -3.27 -13.60
CA ILE A 135 9.87 -2.27 -13.98
C ILE A 135 10.14 -0.99 -13.20
N VAL A 136 10.46 0.06 -13.93
CA VAL A 136 10.81 1.39 -13.39
C VAL A 136 9.64 2.33 -13.64
N GLU A 137 8.89 2.66 -12.59
CA GLU A 137 7.79 3.60 -12.70
C GLU A 137 8.26 5.01 -12.37
N ILE A 138 8.05 5.93 -13.31
CA ILE A 138 8.35 7.33 -13.12
C ILE A 138 7.11 8.04 -12.57
N GLY A 139 7.21 8.57 -11.36
CA GLY A 139 6.18 9.40 -10.73
C GLY A 139 5.97 10.73 -11.45
N GLY A 140 4.87 11.38 -11.16
CA GLY A 140 4.49 12.65 -11.80
C GLY A 140 3.98 12.49 -13.23
N THR A 141 3.90 13.60 -13.93
CA THR A 141 3.40 13.72 -15.30
C THR A 141 4.52 14.21 -16.21
N VAL A 142 4.64 13.63 -17.40
CA VAL A 142 5.60 14.09 -18.40
C VAL A 142 5.28 15.54 -18.78
N GLY A 143 6.27 16.42 -18.62
CA GLY A 143 6.14 17.87 -18.74
C GLY A 143 6.33 18.61 -17.40
N ASP A 144 6.20 17.91 -16.27
CA ASP A 144 6.50 18.47 -14.96
C ASP A 144 8.01 18.65 -14.78
N ILE A 145 8.43 19.81 -14.25
CA ILE A 145 9.85 20.16 -14.05
C ILE A 145 10.54 19.15 -13.11
N GLU A 146 9.83 18.70 -12.09
CA GLU A 146 10.34 17.80 -11.06
C GLU A 146 10.73 16.44 -11.63
N SER A 147 10.07 15.98 -12.69
CA SER A 147 10.33 14.68 -13.31
C SER A 147 11.52 14.68 -14.29
N LEU A 148 12.00 15.84 -14.72
CA LEU A 148 13.04 15.94 -15.75
C LEU A 148 14.32 15.17 -15.43
N PRO A 149 14.90 15.20 -14.21
CA PRO A 149 16.11 14.44 -13.91
C PRO A 149 15.93 12.93 -14.08
N PHE A 150 14.76 12.40 -13.70
CA PHE A 150 14.43 10.98 -13.87
C PHE A 150 14.27 10.62 -15.35
N LEU A 151 13.56 11.44 -16.12
CA LEU A 151 13.38 11.24 -17.56
C LEU A 151 14.72 11.28 -18.29
N GLU A 152 15.60 12.21 -17.95
CA GLU A 152 16.95 12.29 -18.51
C GLU A 152 17.78 11.04 -18.14
N ALA A 153 17.72 10.57 -16.89
CA ALA A 153 18.43 9.38 -16.46
C ALA A 153 18.02 8.12 -17.24
N ILE A 154 16.71 7.89 -17.42
CA ILE A 154 16.22 6.72 -18.17
C ILE A 154 16.51 6.84 -19.68
N ARG A 155 16.52 8.06 -20.23
CA ARG A 155 16.96 8.31 -21.61
C ARG A 155 18.43 7.90 -21.79
N GLN A 156 19.30 8.28 -20.85
CA GLN A 156 20.71 7.89 -20.84
C GLN A 156 20.89 6.37 -20.66
N MET A 157 20.09 5.74 -19.82
CA MET A 157 20.11 4.26 -19.65
C MET A 157 19.84 3.55 -20.97
N ARG A 158 18.88 4.03 -21.77
CA ARG A 158 18.63 3.44 -23.10
C ARG A 158 19.83 3.55 -24.04
N LEU A 159 20.50 4.71 -24.01
CA LEU A 159 21.71 4.89 -24.84
C LEU A 159 22.83 3.93 -24.41
N ARG A 160 23.00 3.72 -23.11
CA ARG A 160 24.06 2.90 -22.54
C ARG A 160 23.79 1.39 -22.59
N LEU A 161 22.56 0.98 -22.31
CA LEU A 161 22.16 -0.43 -22.20
C LEU A 161 21.72 -1.04 -23.53
N GLY A 162 21.37 -0.21 -24.51
CA GLY A 162 20.83 -0.62 -25.80
C GLY A 162 19.31 -0.81 -25.79
N VAL A 163 18.74 -0.68 -26.99
CA VAL A 163 17.28 -0.82 -27.22
C VAL A 163 16.78 -2.19 -26.81
N GLU A 164 17.55 -3.24 -27.08
CA GLU A 164 17.21 -4.64 -26.79
C GLU A 164 17.14 -4.97 -25.29
N ASN A 165 17.60 -4.08 -24.40
CA ASN A 165 17.56 -4.24 -22.96
C ASN A 165 16.63 -3.25 -22.25
N THR A 166 16.00 -2.34 -23.00
CA THR A 166 15.13 -1.27 -22.45
C THR A 166 13.85 -1.18 -23.25
N PHE A 167 12.72 -0.96 -22.58
CA PHE A 167 11.41 -0.84 -23.18
C PHE A 167 10.64 0.33 -22.56
N PHE A 168 10.24 1.33 -23.35
CA PHE A 168 9.49 2.48 -22.88
C PHE A 168 8.00 2.32 -23.10
N ILE A 169 7.24 2.32 -22.02
CA ILE A 169 5.78 2.34 -22.02
C ILE A 169 5.33 3.74 -21.59
N HIS A 170 4.46 4.35 -22.38
CA HIS A 170 3.85 5.63 -22.03
C HIS A 170 2.35 5.45 -21.79
N LEU A 171 1.91 5.67 -20.54
CA LEU A 171 0.50 5.63 -20.17
C LEU A 171 -0.14 7.01 -20.40
N THR A 172 -1.28 7.05 -21.08
CA THR A 172 -1.99 8.30 -21.41
C THR A 172 -3.49 8.17 -21.17
N LEU A 173 -4.18 9.32 -21.12
CA LEU A 173 -5.63 9.38 -21.08
C LEU A 173 -6.19 9.65 -22.47
N VAL A 174 -7.18 8.86 -22.87
CA VAL A 174 -8.00 9.10 -24.08
C VAL A 174 -9.43 9.38 -23.61
N PRO A 175 -9.77 10.66 -23.37
CA PRO A 175 -11.06 11.00 -22.78
C PRO A 175 -12.20 10.81 -23.77
N TYR A 176 -13.32 10.33 -23.24
CA TYR A 176 -14.62 10.35 -23.92
C TYR A 176 -15.37 11.61 -23.54
N ILE A 177 -15.80 12.38 -24.54
CA ILE A 177 -16.59 13.59 -24.35
C ILE A 177 -18.06 13.25 -24.55
N ALA A 178 -18.80 13.16 -23.45
CA ALA A 178 -20.21 12.72 -23.44
C ALA A 178 -21.11 13.62 -24.30
N SER A 179 -20.90 14.93 -24.33
CA SER A 179 -21.70 15.90 -25.11
C SER A 179 -21.56 15.71 -26.63
N SER A 180 -20.40 15.28 -27.12
CA SER A 180 -20.16 15.02 -28.56
C SER A 180 -20.13 13.53 -28.89
N GLN A 181 -20.27 12.65 -27.89
CA GLN A 181 -20.16 11.20 -28.02
C GLN A 181 -18.88 10.75 -28.75
N GLU A 182 -17.77 11.42 -28.49
CA GLU A 182 -16.53 11.19 -29.19
C GLU A 182 -15.35 10.91 -28.24
N ILE A 183 -14.49 9.99 -28.65
CA ILE A 183 -13.17 9.76 -28.05
C ILE A 183 -12.17 10.76 -28.65
N LYS A 184 -11.43 11.48 -27.77
CA LYS A 184 -10.45 12.47 -28.18
C LYS A 184 -9.01 11.98 -27.99
N THR A 185 -8.31 11.75 -29.11
CA THR A 185 -6.92 11.26 -29.12
C THR A 185 -5.87 12.36 -28.99
N LYS A 186 -6.27 13.64 -29.04
CA LYS A 186 -5.35 14.79 -29.05
C LYS A 186 -4.52 14.91 -27.75
N PRO A 187 -5.07 14.69 -26.54
CA PRO A 187 -4.28 14.70 -25.30
C PRO A 187 -3.13 13.70 -25.35
N THR A 188 -3.37 12.47 -25.81
CA THR A 188 -2.34 11.44 -26.02
C THR A 188 -1.25 11.91 -26.98
N GLN A 189 -1.62 12.51 -28.12
CA GLN A 189 -0.66 13.02 -29.11
C GLN A 189 0.25 14.11 -28.50
N HIS A 190 -0.32 15.01 -27.70
CA HIS A 190 0.44 16.08 -27.03
C HIS A 190 1.37 15.50 -25.97
N SER A 191 0.90 14.57 -25.16
CA SER A 191 1.72 13.94 -24.13
C SER A 191 2.92 13.18 -24.72
N VAL A 192 2.72 12.43 -25.80
CA VAL A 192 3.82 11.75 -26.49
C VAL A 192 4.76 12.75 -27.16
N LYS A 193 4.24 13.87 -27.71
CA LYS A 193 5.07 14.93 -28.26
C LYS A 193 6.00 15.53 -27.19
N GLU A 194 5.47 15.73 -25.96
CA GLU A 194 6.26 16.24 -24.84
C GLU A 194 7.36 15.25 -24.45
N LEU A 195 7.03 13.95 -24.31
CA LEU A 195 8.02 12.91 -24.03
C LEU A 195 9.12 12.86 -25.10
N ARG A 196 8.75 13.00 -26.37
CA ARG A 196 9.71 13.03 -27.49
C ARG A 196 10.59 14.28 -27.47
N SER A 197 10.12 15.43 -26.99
CA SER A 197 10.94 16.64 -26.86
C SER A 197 12.09 16.45 -25.86
N ILE A 198 11.95 15.53 -24.89
CA ILE A 198 13.00 15.14 -23.96
C ILE A 198 13.96 14.10 -24.58
N GLY A 199 13.65 13.59 -25.78
CA GLY A 199 14.46 12.60 -26.49
C GLY A 199 14.05 11.13 -26.20
N ILE A 200 12.86 10.89 -25.67
CA ILE A 200 12.33 9.53 -25.42
C ILE A 200 11.22 9.21 -26.43
N GLN A 201 11.46 8.24 -27.29
CA GLN A 201 10.43 7.64 -28.15
C GLN A 201 9.83 6.44 -27.42
N PRO A 202 8.52 6.42 -27.09
CA PRO A 202 7.90 5.24 -26.49
C PRO A 202 7.86 4.07 -27.47
N ASP A 203 8.09 2.89 -26.97
CA ASP A 203 7.96 1.62 -27.71
C ASP A 203 6.50 1.16 -27.71
N MET A 204 5.75 1.49 -26.64
CA MET A 204 4.35 1.15 -26.45
C MET A 204 3.58 2.30 -25.81
N ILE A 205 2.32 2.45 -26.20
CA ILE A 205 1.37 3.39 -25.56
C ILE A 205 0.22 2.58 -24.98
N ILE A 206 -0.07 2.79 -23.70
CA ILE A 206 -1.26 2.26 -23.03
C ILE A 206 -2.23 3.43 -22.82
N CYS A 207 -3.39 3.33 -23.43
CA CYS A 207 -4.41 4.37 -23.44
C CYS A 207 -5.50 4.02 -22.41
N ARG A 208 -5.51 4.71 -21.25
CA ARG A 208 -6.66 4.64 -20.37
C ARG A 208 -7.87 5.28 -21.02
N CYS A 209 -9.00 4.58 -21.05
CA CYS A 209 -10.21 4.98 -21.75
C CYS A 209 -11.43 4.33 -21.10
N THR A 210 -12.60 4.93 -21.27
CA THR A 210 -13.88 4.36 -20.82
C THR A 210 -14.40 3.26 -21.76
N HIS A 211 -13.95 3.27 -23.01
CA HIS A 211 -14.35 2.32 -24.05
C HIS A 211 -13.13 1.91 -24.87
N ALA A 212 -13.07 0.67 -25.30
CA ALA A 212 -11.99 0.17 -26.15
C ALA A 212 -11.80 1.03 -27.40
N LEU A 213 -10.55 1.31 -27.74
CA LEU A 213 -10.21 2.08 -28.93
C LEU A 213 -10.46 1.24 -30.19
N SER A 214 -11.16 1.84 -31.16
CA SER A 214 -11.31 1.26 -32.50
C SER A 214 -9.98 1.23 -33.26
N SER A 215 -9.88 0.38 -34.30
CA SER A 215 -8.68 0.33 -35.15
C SER A 215 -8.34 1.71 -35.74
N SER A 216 -9.33 2.45 -36.23
CA SER A 216 -9.10 3.79 -36.80
C SER A 216 -8.57 4.81 -35.77
N GLN A 217 -8.98 4.69 -34.50
CA GLN A 217 -8.45 5.54 -33.43
C GLN A 217 -7.00 5.15 -33.10
N LYS A 218 -6.70 3.85 -33.05
CA LYS A 218 -5.32 3.34 -32.86
C LYS A 218 -4.43 3.77 -34.04
N ASP A 219 -4.91 3.68 -35.29
CA ASP A 219 -4.18 4.14 -36.49
C ASP A 219 -3.87 5.63 -36.43
N LYS A 220 -4.84 6.43 -35.97
CA LYS A 220 -4.63 7.87 -35.76
C LYS A 220 -3.58 8.16 -34.71
N ILE A 221 -3.61 7.46 -33.55
CA ILE A 221 -2.59 7.62 -32.50
C ILE A 221 -1.23 7.19 -33.07
N ALA A 222 -1.15 6.03 -33.73
CA ALA A 222 0.06 5.48 -34.36
C ALA A 222 0.74 6.49 -35.26
N LEU A 223 -0.02 7.10 -36.17
CA LEU A 223 0.48 8.07 -37.11
C LEU A 223 1.13 9.31 -36.44
N PHE A 224 0.50 9.84 -35.39
CA PHE A 224 0.98 11.03 -34.71
C PHE A 224 2.10 10.79 -33.70
N THR A 225 2.19 9.57 -33.19
CA THR A 225 3.13 9.22 -32.10
C THR A 225 4.35 8.44 -32.57
N ASN A 226 4.37 8.02 -33.84
CA ASN A 226 5.40 7.16 -34.42
C ASN A 226 5.55 5.84 -33.63
N VAL A 227 4.42 5.27 -33.20
CA VAL A 227 4.33 3.95 -32.54
C VAL A 227 3.46 3.07 -33.40
N SER A 228 3.85 1.80 -33.60
CA SER A 228 3.06 0.85 -34.40
C SER A 228 1.68 0.64 -33.79
N ASN A 229 0.63 0.55 -34.62
CA ASN A 229 -0.75 0.30 -34.18
C ASN A 229 -0.85 -0.87 -33.19
N LYS A 230 -0.13 -1.97 -33.43
CA LYS A 230 -0.11 -3.15 -32.53
C LYS A 230 0.46 -2.86 -31.13
N HIS A 231 1.24 -1.81 -30.96
CA HIS A 231 1.80 -1.36 -29.69
C HIS A 231 0.94 -0.26 -29.00
N ILE A 232 -0.29 -0.03 -29.49
CA ILE A 232 -1.26 0.86 -28.87
C ILE A 232 -2.34 0.01 -28.21
N LEU A 233 -2.30 -0.05 -26.87
CA LEU A 233 -3.21 -0.88 -26.09
C LEU A 233 -4.30 -0.02 -25.44
N SER A 234 -5.49 -0.57 -25.32
CA SER A 234 -6.59 0.02 -24.55
C SER A 234 -6.53 -0.49 -23.11
N LEU A 235 -6.61 0.42 -22.15
CA LEU A 235 -6.80 0.11 -20.74
C LEU A 235 -8.15 0.70 -20.31
N GLU A 236 -9.18 -0.12 -20.45
CA GLU A 236 -10.54 0.26 -20.10
C GLU A 236 -10.74 0.28 -18.59
N ASP A 237 -11.67 1.14 -18.13
CA ASP A 237 -12.09 1.13 -16.74
C ASP A 237 -12.73 -0.21 -16.40
N VAL A 238 -12.33 -0.81 -15.28
CA VAL A 238 -12.78 -2.13 -14.81
C VAL A 238 -13.41 -2.00 -13.41
N ASP A 239 -14.33 -2.87 -13.10
CA ASP A 239 -14.97 -2.99 -11.79
C ASP A 239 -14.06 -3.60 -10.71
N CYS A 240 -13.04 -4.36 -11.15
CA CYS A 240 -12.03 -4.95 -10.29
C CYS A 240 -10.64 -4.76 -10.92
N VAL A 241 -9.73 -4.07 -10.21
CA VAL A 241 -8.39 -3.78 -10.73
C VAL A 241 -7.58 -5.04 -11.06
N TYR A 242 -7.90 -6.17 -10.43
CA TYR A 242 -7.26 -7.46 -10.68
C TYR A 242 -7.69 -8.11 -12.01
N LYS A 243 -8.64 -7.52 -12.75
CA LYS A 243 -8.96 -7.88 -14.16
C LYS A 243 -7.97 -7.31 -15.18
N VAL A 244 -7.20 -6.27 -14.78
CA VAL A 244 -6.25 -5.56 -15.68
C VAL A 244 -5.18 -6.48 -16.27
N PRO A 245 -4.54 -7.42 -15.54
CA PRO A 245 -3.59 -8.36 -16.15
C PRO A 245 -4.19 -9.16 -17.31
N LYS A 246 -5.41 -9.65 -17.13
CA LYS A 246 -6.12 -10.42 -18.16
C LYS A 246 -6.49 -9.54 -19.37
N LEU A 247 -6.92 -8.30 -19.11
CA LEU A 247 -7.23 -7.32 -20.15
C LEU A 247 -6.01 -6.98 -21.01
N LEU A 248 -4.84 -6.76 -20.39
CA LEU A 248 -3.60 -6.50 -21.11
C LEU A 248 -3.09 -7.74 -21.85
N LEU A 249 -3.19 -8.91 -21.23
CA LEU A 249 -2.80 -10.20 -21.85
C LEU A 249 -3.64 -10.52 -23.09
N SER A 250 -4.94 -10.21 -23.06
CA SER A 250 -5.84 -10.41 -24.23
C SER A 250 -5.44 -9.57 -25.44
N GLN A 251 -4.67 -8.49 -25.25
CA GLN A 251 -4.09 -7.65 -26.29
C GLN A 251 -2.64 -8.04 -26.64
N SER A 252 -2.19 -9.23 -26.21
CA SER A 252 -0.87 -9.82 -26.52
C SER A 252 0.32 -9.01 -26.02
N ILE A 253 0.19 -8.28 -24.90
CA ILE A 253 1.27 -7.46 -24.32
C ILE A 253 2.52 -8.28 -24.01
N ASN A 254 2.36 -9.53 -23.56
CA ASN A 254 3.44 -10.47 -23.30
C ASN A 254 4.27 -10.73 -24.56
N THR A 255 3.62 -11.04 -25.68
CA THR A 255 4.30 -11.29 -26.98
C THR A 255 5.07 -10.05 -27.41
N LEU A 256 4.47 -8.85 -27.32
CA LEU A 256 5.11 -7.62 -27.72
C LEU A 256 6.37 -7.31 -26.89
N ILE A 257 6.33 -7.54 -25.57
CA ILE A 257 7.48 -7.34 -24.67
C ILE A 257 8.53 -8.41 -24.90
N PHE A 258 8.15 -9.68 -25.02
CA PHE A 258 9.09 -10.80 -25.17
C PHE A 258 9.80 -10.75 -26.52
N ASP A 259 9.09 -10.43 -27.60
CA ASP A 259 9.70 -10.23 -28.93
C ASP A 259 10.73 -9.09 -28.91
N HIS A 260 10.40 -7.99 -28.25
CA HIS A 260 11.33 -6.84 -28.13
C HIS A 260 12.61 -7.22 -27.39
N PHE A 261 12.48 -7.92 -26.26
CA PHE A 261 13.61 -8.34 -25.44
C PHE A 261 14.30 -9.61 -25.96
N ARG A 262 13.78 -10.22 -27.03
CA ARG A 262 14.24 -11.51 -27.58
C ARG A 262 14.24 -12.63 -26.52
N LEU A 263 13.20 -12.62 -25.68
CA LEU A 263 12.97 -13.67 -24.69
C LEU A 263 12.17 -14.82 -25.32
N GLU A 264 12.39 -16.03 -24.83
CA GLU A 264 11.59 -17.18 -25.26
C GLU A 264 10.12 -16.96 -24.87
N SER A 265 9.23 -17.19 -25.83
CA SER A 265 7.79 -17.16 -25.55
C SER A 265 7.41 -18.35 -24.68
N LYS A 266 6.95 -18.05 -23.46
CA LYS A 266 6.47 -19.05 -22.50
C LYS A 266 4.98 -18.91 -22.30
N THR A 267 4.34 -20.01 -21.92
CA THR A 267 2.93 -19.96 -21.46
C THR A 267 2.85 -19.10 -20.20
N ILE A 268 1.92 -18.17 -20.18
CA ILE A 268 1.68 -17.31 -19.02
C ILE A 268 0.70 -18.00 -18.09
N ASP A 269 1.14 -18.31 -16.87
CA ASP A 269 0.27 -18.86 -15.83
C ASP A 269 -0.34 -17.74 -14.97
N LEU A 270 -1.63 -17.53 -15.16
CA LEU A 270 -2.47 -16.65 -14.36
C LEU A 270 -3.60 -17.42 -13.66
N SER A 271 -3.44 -18.72 -13.39
CA SER A 271 -4.46 -19.57 -12.78
C SER A 271 -4.93 -19.07 -11.41
N SER A 272 -4.00 -18.59 -10.57
CA SER A 272 -4.33 -18.00 -9.28
C SER A 272 -5.18 -16.72 -9.40
N TRP A 273 -4.93 -15.92 -10.42
CA TRP A 273 -5.75 -14.75 -10.74
C TRP A 273 -7.15 -15.15 -11.22
N GLN A 274 -7.24 -16.19 -12.05
CA GLN A 274 -8.52 -16.66 -12.56
C GLN A 274 -9.42 -17.15 -11.42
N SER A 275 -8.87 -17.92 -10.47
CA SER A 275 -9.62 -18.40 -9.30
C SER A 275 -10.16 -17.26 -8.44
N TYR A 276 -9.37 -16.21 -8.24
CA TYR A 276 -9.81 -15.01 -7.53
C TYR A 276 -10.94 -14.28 -8.27
N LEU A 277 -10.80 -14.10 -9.59
CA LEU A 277 -11.80 -13.41 -10.41
C LEU A 277 -13.11 -14.21 -10.52
N ASP A 278 -13.04 -15.53 -10.62
CA ASP A 278 -14.24 -16.38 -10.63
C ASP A 278 -15.04 -16.25 -9.33
N ALA A 279 -14.34 -16.16 -8.19
CA ALA A 279 -14.98 -15.92 -6.89
C ALA A 279 -15.54 -14.50 -6.78
N PHE A 280 -14.85 -13.49 -7.31
CA PHE A 280 -15.31 -12.10 -7.36
C PHE A 280 -16.59 -11.94 -8.19
N ASP A 281 -16.66 -12.58 -9.35
CA ASP A 281 -17.80 -12.47 -10.27
C ASP A 281 -19.04 -13.28 -9.82
N ALA A 282 -18.89 -14.22 -8.87
CA ALA A 282 -19.96 -15.07 -8.37
C ALA A 282 -20.07 -15.11 -6.83
N PRO A 283 -20.30 -13.97 -6.17
CA PRO A 283 -20.46 -13.92 -4.72
C PRO A 283 -21.74 -14.63 -4.27
N LYS A 284 -21.68 -15.35 -3.14
CA LYS A 284 -22.83 -16.05 -2.53
C LYS A 284 -23.41 -15.31 -1.34
N HIS A 285 -22.61 -14.44 -0.72
CA HIS A 285 -22.94 -13.69 0.47
C HIS A 285 -22.76 -12.19 0.23
N THR A 286 -23.31 -11.37 1.10
CA THR A 286 -23.03 -9.93 1.16
C THR A 286 -22.64 -9.60 2.59
N VAL A 287 -21.54 -8.86 2.78
CA VAL A 287 -21.05 -8.43 4.08
C VAL A 287 -20.84 -6.92 4.06
N LYS A 288 -21.32 -6.24 5.11
CA LYS A 288 -21.16 -4.81 5.27
C LYS A 288 -20.21 -4.50 6.43
N ILE A 289 -19.08 -3.85 6.13
CA ILE A 289 -18.08 -3.49 7.12
C ILE A 289 -18.04 -1.97 7.31
N GLY A 290 -18.19 -1.55 8.57
CA GLY A 290 -17.99 -0.16 8.97
C GLY A 290 -16.52 0.15 9.24
N ILE A 291 -15.95 1.16 8.58
CA ILE A 291 -14.63 1.70 8.91
C ILE A 291 -14.85 3.02 9.66
N VAL A 292 -14.53 3.04 10.95
CA VAL A 292 -14.73 4.23 11.81
C VAL A 292 -13.45 5.06 11.81
N GLY A 293 -13.45 6.15 11.06
CA GLY A 293 -12.26 6.97 10.87
C GLY A 293 -12.53 8.46 10.68
N LYS A 294 -11.46 9.24 10.68
CA LYS A 294 -11.51 10.69 10.44
C LYS A 294 -11.40 11.09 8.95
N TYR A 295 -11.18 10.13 8.07
CA TYR A 295 -11.01 10.33 6.62
C TYR A 295 -12.15 9.68 5.83
N SER A 296 -13.38 9.72 6.37
CA SER A 296 -14.57 9.09 5.78
C SER A 296 -14.88 9.54 4.35
N SER A 297 -14.43 10.74 3.97
CA SER A 297 -14.57 11.29 2.60
C SER A 297 -13.41 10.99 1.66
N TYR A 298 -12.33 10.34 2.13
CA TYR A 298 -11.11 10.12 1.33
C TYR A 298 -10.67 8.66 1.36
N VAL A 299 -11.09 7.91 0.36
CA VAL A 299 -10.94 6.45 0.26
C VAL A 299 -9.47 6.01 0.18
N ASP A 300 -8.60 6.80 -0.47
CA ASP A 300 -7.19 6.44 -0.65
C ASP A 300 -6.37 6.46 0.65
N ALA A 301 -6.88 7.14 1.71
CA ALA A 301 -6.26 7.09 3.04
C ALA A 301 -6.35 5.70 3.71
N TYR A 302 -7.26 4.84 3.23
CA TYR A 302 -7.49 3.48 3.74
C TYR A 302 -7.37 2.43 2.63
N LYS A 303 -6.53 2.70 1.62
CA LYS A 303 -6.44 1.86 0.41
C LYS A 303 -6.07 0.41 0.72
N SER A 304 -5.00 0.17 1.46
CA SER A 304 -4.58 -1.19 1.82
C SER A 304 -5.61 -1.90 2.69
N LEU A 305 -6.27 -1.18 3.60
CA LEU A 305 -7.34 -1.73 4.43
C LEU A 305 -8.54 -2.17 3.59
N ALA A 306 -8.99 -1.32 2.65
CA ALA A 306 -10.08 -1.67 1.74
C ALA A 306 -9.72 -2.86 0.86
N GLU A 307 -8.49 -2.92 0.34
CA GLU A 307 -8.02 -4.07 -0.44
C GLU A 307 -7.95 -5.34 0.41
N ALA A 308 -7.45 -5.28 1.65
CA ALA A 308 -7.39 -6.43 2.55
C ALA A 308 -8.78 -7.01 2.85
N LEU A 309 -9.76 -6.14 3.09
CA LEU A 309 -11.17 -6.55 3.25
C LEU A 309 -11.74 -7.16 1.97
N ASN A 310 -11.44 -6.58 0.80
CA ASN A 310 -11.84 -7.14 -0.49
C ASN A 310 -11.23 -8.55 -0.72
N HIS A 311 -9.94 -8.72 -0.45
CA HIS A 311 -9.28 -10.03 -0.59
C HIS A 311 -9.97 -11.07 0.28
N ALA A 312 -10.21 -10.76 1.56
CA ALA A 312 -10.89 -11.63 2.50
C ALA A 312 -12.32 -11.97 2.06
N SER A 313 -13.07 -10.96 1.60
CA SER A 313 -14.45 -11.14 1.16
C SER A 313 -14.54 -12.04 -0.07
N VAL A 314 -13.70 -11.84 -1.07
CA VAL A 314 -13.67 -12.67 -2.28
C VAL A 314 -13.31 -14.12 -1.95
N HIS A 315 -12.33 -14.35 -1.08
CA HIS A 315 -11.97 -15.71 -0.64
C HIS A 315 -13.11 -16.42 0.11
N ASN A 316 -13.97 -15.66 0.79
CA ASN A 316 -15.18 -16.19 1.44
C ASN A 316 -16.44 -16.11 0.53
N GLN A 317 -16.27 -15.88 -0.77
CA GLN A 317 -17.35 -15.78 -1.75
C GLN A 317 -18.41 -14.74 -1.36
N ALA A 318 -17.98 -13.64 -0.76
CA ALA A 318 -18.84 -12.54 -0.34
C ALA A 318 -18.60 -11.28 -1.18
N LYS A 319 -19.69 -10.56 -1.47
CA LYS A 319 -19.62 -9.17 -1.92
C LYS A 319 -19.43 -8.29 -0.70
N LEU A 320 -18.46 -7.41 -0.75
CA LEU A 320 -18.15 -6.45 0.29
C LEU A 320 -18.82 -5.10 0.01
N ASP A 321 -19.53 -4.57 1.02
CA ASP A 321 -19.98 -3.19 1.06
C ASP A 321 -19.24 -2.48 2.21
N ILE A 322 -18.39 -1.49 1.90
CA ILE A 322 -17.68 -0.70 2.92
C ILE A 322 -18.50 0.55 3.23
N VAL A 323 -18.79 0.76 4.52
CA VAL A 323 -19.45 1.95 5.04
C VAL A 323 -18.41 2.78 5.82
N TYR A 324 -18.04 3.93 5.29
CA TYR A 324 -17.16 4.85 6.02
C TYR A 324 -17.96 5.65 7.03
N ILE A 325 -17.63 5.45 8.31
CA ILE A 325 -18.31 6.07 9.45
C ILE A 325 -17.41 7.16 10.01
N ASP A 326 -17.89 8.41 10.00
CA ASP A 326 -17.15 9.51 10.58
C ASP A 326 -17.14 9.39 12.11
N SER A 327 -15.94 9.35 12.69
CA SER A 327 -15.75 9.24 14.14
C SER A 327 -16.17 10.52 14.91
N GLU A 328 -16.39 11.64 14.24
CA GLU A 328 -16.82 12.90 14.86
C GLU A 328 -18.36 13.03 14.95
N GLN A 329 -19.10 11.99 14.55
CA GLN A 329 -20.57 11.97 14.67
C GLN A 329 -21.05 11.86 16.11
N SER A 330 -22.30 12.28 16.36
CA SER A 330 -22.96 12.08 17.65
C SER A 330 -23.18 10.58 17.95
N GLU A 331 -23.21 10.23 19.25
CA GLU A 331 -23.45 8.85 19.69
C GLU A 331 -24.72 8.21 19.10
N PRO A 332 -25.89 8.91 19.01
CA PRO A 332 -27.06 8.35 18.35
C PRO A 332 -26.84 8.03 16.86
N SER A 333 -26.04 8.85 16.16
CA SER A 333 -25.70 8.61 14.75
C SER A 333 -24.76 7.42 14.61
N LEU A 334 -23.77 7.27 15.51
CA LEU A 334 -22.89 6.10 15.57
C LEU A 334 -23.70 4.81 15.81
N LYS A 335 -24.62 4.79 16.80
CA LYS A 335 -25.48 3.63 17.06
C LYS A 335 -26.29 3.22 15.83
N LYS A 336 -26.90 4.19 15.14
CA LYS A 336 -27.64 3.93 13.90
C LYS A 336 -26.75 3.38 12.78
N ALA A 337 -25.52 3.90 12.64
CA ALA A 337 -24.56 3.38 11.66
C ALA A 337 -24.16 1.93 11.97
N PHE A 338 -24.02 1.58 13.25
CA PHE A 338 -23.69 0.24 13.70
C PHE A 338 -24.81 -0.79 13.49
N GLU A 339 -26.07 -0.36 13.46
CA GLU A 339 -27.19 -1.23 13.08
C GLU A 339 -27.14 -1.63 11.60
N ALA A 340 -26.52 -0.80 10.76
CA ALA A 340 -26.46 -1.00 9.31
C ALA A 340 -25.26 -1.83 8.82
N VAL A 341 -24.33 -2.22 9.71
CA VAL A 341 -23.12 -2.95 9.37
C VAL A 341 -23.01 -4.26 10.15
N ASP A 342 -22.33 -5.24 9.57
CA ASP A 342 -22.18 -6.58 10.16
C ASP A 342 -20.94 -6.68 11.07
N GLY A 343 -19.93 -5.89 10.80
CA GLY A 343 -18.70 -5.79 11.60
C GLY A 343 -18.06 -4.41 11.45
N VAL A 344 -17.08 -4.12 12.30
CA VAL A 344 -16.47 -2.80 12.40
C VAL A 344 -14.96 -2.89 12.45
N ILE A 345 -14.29 -1.94 11.77
CA ILE A 345 -12.84 -1.73 11.86
C ILE A 345 -12.57 -0.36 12.48
N ILE A 346 -11.69 -0.33 13.47
CA ILE A 346 -11.09 0.90 13.98
C ILE A 346 -9.67 0.98 13.42
N PRO A 347 -9.44 1.79 12.38
CA PRO A 347 -8.16 1.83 11.68
C PRO A 347 -7.10 2.57 12.47
N GLY A 348 -5.85 2.37 12.05
CA GLY A 348 -4.70 3.13 12.49
C GLY A 348 -4.83 4.63 12.21
N GLY A 349 -3.91 5.41 12.76
CA GLY A 349 -3.82 6.85 12.59
C GLY A 349 -2.97 7.50 13.66
N PHE A 350 -2.84 8.82 13.58
CA PHE A 350 -2.09 9.66 14.54
C PHE A 350 -2.91 10.90 14.89
N GLY A 351 -2.63 11.47 16.08
CA GLY A 351 -3.20 12.73 16.57
C GLY A 351 -4.61 12.60 17.16
N GLU A 352 -5.05 13.64 17.81
CA GLU A 352 -6.21 13.68 18.72
C GLU A 352 -7.59 13.67 18.01
N ARG A 353 -7.65 14.04 16.74
CA ARG A 353 -8.92 14.23 16.04
C ARG A 353 -9.71 12.93 15.91
N GLY A 354 -10.96 12.94 16.40
CA GLY A 354 -11.90 11.83 16.28
C GLY A 354 -11.69 10.68 17.27
N ILE A 355 -10.82 10.84 18.29
CA ILE A 355 -10.49 9.81 19.28
C ILE A 355 -11.68 9.43 20.14
N ASP A 356 -12.39 10.41 20.71
CA ASP A 356 -13.55 10.16 21.59
C ASP A 356 -14.65 9.38 20.86
N GLY A 357 -14.93 9.73 19.61
CA GLY A 357 -15.90 9.00 18.83
C GLY A 357 -15.46 7.57 18.48
N LYS A 358 -14.16 7.33 18.26
CA LYS A 358 -13.63 5.96 18.11
C LYS A 358 -13.77 5.15 19.41
N ILE A 359 -13.48 5.75 20.57
CA ILE A 359 -13.69 5.11 21.89
C ILE A 359 -15.17 4.79 22.10
N GLN A 360 -16.08 5.70 21.75
CA GLN A 360 -17.52 5.43 21.79
C GLN A 360 -17.93 4.30 20.85
N ALA A 361 -17.39 4.27 19.64
CA ALA A 361 -17.61 3.21 18.67
C ALA A 361 -17.17 1.83 19.20
N ILE A 362 -16.00 1.76 19.85
CA ILE A 362 -15.49 0.54 20.49
C ILE A 362 -16.44 0.10 21.62
N ARG A 363 -16.89 1.02 22.48
CA ARG A 363 -17.87 0.74 23.53
C ARG A 363 -19.16 0.15 22.96
N ILE A 364 -19.72 0.79 21.92
CA ILE A 364 -20.94 0.31 21.26
C ILE A 364 -20.73 -1.11 20.70
N ALA A 365 -19.58 -1.38 20.07
CA ALA A 365 -19.27 -2.70 19.55
C ALA A 365 -19.15 -3.75 20.66
N ARG A 366 -18.45 -3.45 21.75
CA ARG A 366 -18.29 -4.35 22.90
C ARG A 366 -19.62 -4.68 23.56
N GLU A 367 -20.43 -3.66 23.86
CA GLU A 367 -21.73 -3.81 24.55
C GLU A 367 -22.77 -4.56 23.71
N ASN A 368 -22.70 -4.44 22.37
CA ASN A 368 -23.66 -5.08 21.45
C ASN A 368 -23.08 -6.35 20.79
N HIS A 369 -21.96 -6.86 21.24
CA HIS A 369 -21.26 -8.04 20.66
C HIS A 369 -21.03 -7.94 19.15
N LYS A 370 -20.81 -6.72 18.61
CA LYS A 370 -20.53 -6.49 17.21
C LYS A 370 -19.07 -6.87 16.90
N PRO A 371 -18.81 -7.76 15.92
CA PRO A 371 -17.44 -8.10 15.53
C PRO A 371 -16.60 -6.86 15.25
N ILE A 372 -15.41 -6.77 15.86
CA ILE A 372 -14.57 -5.58 15.76
C ILE A 372 -13.07 -5.93 15.71
N LEU A 373 -12.35 -5.30 14.75
CA LEU A 373 -10.91 -5.31 14.66
C LEU A 373 -10.34 -3.90 14.90
N GLY A 374 -9.45 -3.78 15.88
CA GLY A 374 -8.67 -2.55 16.12
C GLY A 374 -7.26 -2.68 15.58
N ILE A 375 -6.85 -1.75 14.70
CA ILE A 375 -5.54 -1.77 14.05
C ILE A 375 -4.70 -0.62 14.57
N CYS A 376 -3.49 -0.87 15.08
CA CYS A 376 -2.52 0.09 15.56
C CYS A 376 -3.16 1.05 16.60
N LEU A 377 -3.44 2.30 16.26
CA LEU A 377 -4.22 3.20 17.11
C LEU A 377 -5.55 2.58 17.55
N GLY A 378 -6.22 1.81 16.70
CA GLY A 378 -7.47 1.12 17.03
C GLY A 378 -7.32 0.16 18.22
N MET A 379 -6.24 -0.62 18.28
CA MET A 379 -5.92 -1.45 19.44
C MET A 379 -5.67 -0.61 20.70
N GLN A 380 -4.90 0.48 20.57
CA GLN A 380 -4.62 1.38 21.70
C GLN A 380 -5.91 1.96 22.29
N LEU A 381 -6.86 2.34 21.43
CA LEU A 381 -8.17 2.84 21.87
C LEU A 381 -9.06 1.76 22.48
N MET A 382 -8.94 0.48 22.05
CA MET A 382 -9.58 -0.65 22.73
C MET A 382 -9.08 -0.83 24.16
N VAL A 383 -7.78 -0.67 24.38
CA VAL A 383 -7.18 -0.68 25.72
C VAL A 383 -7.73 0.46 26.57
N ILE A 384 -7.70 1.69 26.05
CA ILE A 384 -8.21 2.88 26.75
C ILE A 384 -9.69 2.71 27.11
N GLU A 385 -10.52 2.24 26.17
CA GLU A 385 -11.95 2.00 26.39
C GLU A 385 -12.18 0.98 27.51
N SER A 386 -11.50 -0.17 27.44
CA SER A 386 -11.65 -1.22 28.46
C SER A 386 -11.22 -0.75 29.84
N LEU A 387 -10.10 -0.06 29.95
CA LEU A 387 -9.62 0.43 31.23
C LEU A 387 -10.49 1.56 31.80
N ARG A 388 -11.00 2.49 30.98
CA ARG A 388 -11.93 3.53 31.44
C ARG A 388 -13.28 2.98 31.86
N ASN A 389 -13.91 2.18 31.02
CA ASN A 389 -15.33 1.86 31.14
C ASN A 389 -15.57 0.52 31.90
N VAL A 390 -14.59 -0.38 31.94
CA VAL A 390 -14.71 -1.67 32.65
C VAL A 390 -13.86 -1.68 33.92
N ALA A 391 -12.57 -1.37 33.86
CA ALA A 391 -11.70 -1.32 35.03
C ALA A 391 -11.81 -0.03 35.88
N GLN A 392 -12.64 0.95 35.44
CA GLN A 392 -12.93 2.19 36.14
C GLN A 392 -11.70 3.11 36.36
N LEU A 393 -10.68 3.01 35.52
CA LEU A 393 -9.57 3.97 35.46
C LEU A 393 -9.97 5.16 34.61
N ASN A 394 -10.70 6.09 35.21
CA ASN A 394 -11.39 7.17 34.49
C ASN A 394 -10.47 8.09 33.68
N ASP A 395 -9.19 8.23 34.07
CA ASP A 395 -8.18 9.05 33.39
C ASP A 395 -7.27 8.24 32.44
N ALA A 396 -7.54 6.94 32.26
CA ALA A 396 -6.76 6.09 31.34
C ALA A 396 -6.67 6.73 29.96
N ASN A 397 -5.46 7.03 29.46
CA ASN A 397 -5.24 7.77 28.24
C ASN A 397 -3.93 7.39 27.56
N SER A 398 -3.70 7.95 26.37
CA SER A 398 -2.40 7.98 25.71
C SER A 398 -1.70 9.30 26.01
N THR A 399 -0.37 9.25 26.25
CA THR A 399 0.46 10.45 26.36
C THR A 399 0.60 11.20 25.02
N GLU A 400 0.17 10.59 23.90
CA GLU A 400 -0.01 11.29 22.62
C GLU A 400 -1.09 12.36 22.69
N PHE A 401 -2.18 12.09 23.42
CA PHE A 401 -3.37 12.97 23.47
C PHE A 401 -3.42 13.81 24.74
N ASN A 402 -3.00 13.25 25.86
CA ASN A 402 -2.94 13.94 27.15
C ASN A 402 -1.64 13.59 27.89
N LYS A 403 -0.69 14.51 27.86
CA LYS A 403 0.62 14.33 28.56
C LYS A 403 0.50 14.36 30.07
N GLU A 404 -0.57 14.94 30.60
CA GLU A 404 -0.80 15.15 32.04
C GLU A 404 -1.71 14.06 32.64
N THR A 405 -2.04 13.00 31.87
CA THR A 405 -2.90 11.92 32.38
C THR A 405 -2.24 11.23 33.59
N SER A 406 -3.05 10.96 34.63
CA SER A 406 -2.61 10.17 35.79
C SER A 406 -2.43 8.70 35.46
N ASP A 407 -3.10 8.21 34.40
CA ASP A 407 -3.10 6.82 33.97
C ASP A 407 -2.61 6.69 32.52
N PRO A 408 -1.29 6.81 32.27
CA PRO A 408 -0.70 6.71 30.92
C PRO A 408 -0.64 5.25 30.46
N VAL A 409 -1.80 4.71 30.10
CA VAL A 409 -1.96 3.30 29.70
C VAL A 409 -1.41 3.00 28.30
N ILE A 410 -1.31 4.06 27.48
CA ILE A 410 -0.61 4.06 26.20
C ILE A 410 0.46 5.15 26.26
N ALA A 411 1.70 4.79 26.01
CA ALA A 411 2.83 5.70 26.18
C ALA A 411 4.01 5.31 25.26
N THR A 412 5.00 6.19 25.16
CA THR A 412 6.27 5.84 24.52
C THR A 412 7.12 4.97 25.44
N ILE A 413 8.03 4.18 24.87
CA ILE A 413 8.93 3.34 25.68
C ILE A 413 9.79 4.17 26.65
N ASP A 414 10.12 5.40 26.28
CA ASP A 414 10.91 6.33 27.11
C ASP A 414 10.20 6.71 28.43
N GLU A 415 8.86 6.63 28.46
CA GLU A 415 8.06 7.09 29.59
C GLU A 415 7.85 6.01 30.67
N TRP A 416 7.97 4.71 30.34
CA TRP A 416 7.70 3.63 31.30
C TRP A 416 8.81 2.59 31.43
N ALA A 417 9.73 2.47 30.45
CA ALA A 417 10.72 1.40 30.44
C ALA A 417 11.95 1.74 31.28
N THR A 418 12.60 0.72 31.84
CA THR A 418 13.91 0.84 32.47
C THR A 418 15.00 1.12 31.43
N ASP A 419 16.16 1.60 31.88
CA ASP A 419 17.28 1.91 30.98
C ASP A 419 17.78 0.64 30.24
N GLU A 420 17.73 -0.54 30.90
CA GLU A 420 18.07 -1.81 30.27
C GLU A 420 17.09 -2.16 29.14
N LEU A 421 15.79 -1.94 29.36
CA LEU A 421 14.74 -2.24 28.37
C LEU A 421 14.81 -1.26 27.20
N LYS A 422 15.09 0.03 27.45
CA LYS A 422 15.33 1.03 26.38
C LYS A 422 16.53 0.64 25.52
N ALA A 423 17.64 0.23 26.15
CA ALA A 423 18.83 -0.23 25.44
C ALA A 423 18.58 -1.52 24.63
N ALA A 424 17.68 -2.39 25.09
CA ALA A 424 17.26 -3.58 24.36
C ALA A 424 16.35 -3.21 23.18
N TYR A 425 15.44 -2.27 23.37
CA TYR A 425 14.56 -1.74 22.31
C TYR A 425 15.36 -1.08 21.18
N ASP A 426 16.33 -0.22 21.52
CA ASP A 426 17.19 0.46 20.54
C ASP A 426 18.05 -0.50 19.71
N LYS A 427 18.31 -1.72 20.22
CA LYS A 427 19.01 -2.78 19.46
C LYS A 427 18.09 -3.50 18.46
N VAL A 428 16.80 -3.55 18.74
CA VAL A 428 15.80 -4.24 17.90
C VAL A 428 15.21 -3.29 16.87
N PHE A 429 14.97 -2.04 17.29
CA PHE A 429 14.34 -1.00 16.46
C PHE A 429 15.29 0.19 16.30
N ASP A 430 15.55 0.58 15.06
CA ASP A 430 16.42 1.73 14.73
C ASP A 430 15.62 3.05 14.92
N GLY A 431 15.61 3.55 16.16
CA GLY A 431 14.98 4.82 16.50
C GLY A 431 13.70 4.73 17.35
N LYS A 432 12.96 5.87 17.43
CA LYS A 432 11.80 6.05 18.32
C LYS A 432 10.48 5.48 17.77
N MET A 433 10.46 5.03 16.53
CA MET A 433 9.30 4.38 15.90
C MET A 433 9.60 2.91 15.62
N GLN A 434 8.67 2.05 15.96
CA GLN A 434 8.68 0.68 15.48
C GLN A 434 8.18 0.67 14.04
N LEU A 435 9.11 0.37 13.10
CA LEU A 435 8.87 0.39 11.66
C LEU A 435 9.32 -0.93 11.03
N GLY A 436 8.49 -1.45 10.12
CA GLY A 436 8.80 -2.65 9.36
C GLY A 436 8.37 -3.95 10.02
N LEU A 437 8.92 -5.04 9.54
CA LEU A 437 8.55 -6.39 9.95
C LEU A 437 9.13 -6.74 11.31
N ALA A 438 8.29 -7.16 12.25
CA ALA A 438 8.72 -7.68 13.55
C ALA A 438 8.07 -9.03 13.86
N GLU A 439 8.80 -9.87 14.59
CA GLU A 439 8.29 -11.15 15.08
C GLU A 439 7.40 -10.94 16.31
N ILE A 440 6.34 -11.75 16.38
CA ILE A 440 5.35 -11.74 17.46
C ILE A 440 5.09 -13.18 17.89
N HIS A 441 5.17 -13.44 19.19
CA HIS A 441 4.75 -14.69 19.80
C HIS A 441 3.31 -14.57 20.31
N LEU A 442 2.44 -15.50 19.89
CA LEU A 442 1.04 -15.57 20.27
C LEU A 442 0.84 -16.60 21.37
N ALA A 443 0.07 -16.27 22.38
CA ALA A 443 -0.27 -17.19 23.46
C ALA A 443 -1.01 -18.43 22.94
N ASP A 444 -0.66 -19.59 23.47
CA ASP A 444 -1.29 -20.86 23.12
C ASP A 444 -2.81 -20.80 23.33
N LYS A 445 -3.56 -21.31 22.35
CA LYS A 445 -5.03 -21.36 22.36
C LYS A 445 -5.73 -19.99 22.38
N SER A 446 -5.02 -18.87 22.19
CA SER A 446 -5.66 -17.59 21.92
C SER A 446 -6.44 -17.64 20.59
N LYS A 447 -7.46 -16.80 20.44
CA LYS A 447 -8.17 -16.67 19.14
C LYS A 447 -7.19 -16.32 18.03
N ALA A 448 -6.27 -15.37 18.31
CA ALA A 448 -5.23 -14.99 17.37
C ALA A 448 -4.39 -16.20 16.94
N SER A 449 -3.86 -17.02 17.86
CA SER A 449 -3.06 -18.21 17.50
C SER A 449 -3.85 -19.23 16.67
N MET A 450 -5.14 -19.40 16.96
CA MET A 450 -6.02 -20.27 16.18
C MET A 450 -6.30 -19.71 14.77
N ILE A 451 -6.49 -18.41 14.63
CA ILE A 451 -6.71 -17.72 13.35
C ILE A 451 -5.46 -17.85 12.47
N TYR A 452 -4.29 -17.57 13.01
CA TYR A 452 -3.02 -17.68 12.26
C TYR A 452 -2.56 -19.13 12.07
N GLN A 453 -3.09 -20.06 12.84
CA GLN A 453 -2.63 -21.47 12.91
C GLN A 453 -1.14 -21.58 13.24
N SER A 454 -0.62 -20.64 14.01
CA SER A 454 0.77 -20.53 14.41
C SER A 454 0.90 -19.78 15.74
N GLY A 455 1.87 -20.17 16.56
CA GLY A 455 2.29 -19.43 17.75
C GLY A 455 3.30 -18.32 17.45
N ASN A 456 3.93 -18.31 16.27
CA ASN A 456 4.87 -17.27 15.87
C ASN A 456 4.44 -16.69 14.53
N ILE A 457 4.36 -15.36 14.46
CA ILE A 457 3.99 -14.60 13.27
C ILE A 457 4.98 -13.46 13.05
N SER A 458 4.95 -12.88 11.86
CA SER A 458 5.76 -11.69 11.52
C SER A 458 4.86 -10.69 10.83
N GLU A 459 4.79 -9.47 11.36
CA GLU A 459 3.87 -8.43 10.92
C GLU A 459 4.56 -7.07 10.80
N ARG A 460 4.02 -6.18 9.96
CA ARG A 460 4.58 -4.84 9.74
C ARG A 460 4.03 -3.83 10.71
N HIS A 461 4.91 -3.08 11.32
CA HIS A 461 4.62 -2.04 12.31
C HIS A 461 4.84 -0.64 11.74
N ARG A 462 4.06 0.31 12.27
CA ARG A 462 4.24 1.75 12.05
C ARG A 462 3.64 2.51 13.23
N HIS A 463 4.34 2.53 14.37
CA HIS A 463 3.87 3.23 15.55
C HIS A 463 5.00 3.69 16.47
N ARG A 464 4.71 4.70 17.30
CA ARG A 464 5.60 5.25 18.32
C ARG A 464 5.13 4.89 19.73
N TYR A 465 3.81 4.90 19.92
CA TYR A 465 3.17 4.62 21.20
C TYR A 465 2.77 3.15 21.25
N GLY A 466 2.78 2.59 22.46
CA GLY A 466 2.37 1.22 22.72
C GLY A 466 1.75 1.08 24.11
N PHE A 467 1.25 -0.09 24.41
CA PHE A 467 0.68 -0.39 25.72
C PHE A 467 1.75 -0.31 26.82
N ASN A 468 1.40 0.34 27.94
CA ASN A 468 2.24 0.41 29.12
C ASN A 468 2.00 -0.83 30.00
N PRO A 469 2.95 -1.78 30.11
CA PRO A 469 2.76 -3.06 30.81
C PRO A 469 2.52 -2.91 32.31
N ASN A 470 2.75 -1.74 32.90
CA ASN A 470 2.40 -1.46 34.30
C ASN A 470 0.88 -1.57 34.57
N TYR A 471 0.05 -1.54 33.53
CA TYR A 471 -1.41 -1.67 33.61
C TYR A 471 -1.92 -3.06 33.17
N LEU A 472 -1.03 -4.07 33.09
CA LEU A 472 -1.40 -5.41 32.59
C LEU A 472 -2.47 -6.09 33.46
N ASP A 473 -2.35 -6.00 34.80
CA ASP A 473 -3.31 -6.59 35.71
C ASP A 473 -4.69 -5.95 35.55
N ALA A 474 -4.77 -4.63 35.48
CA ALA A 474 -6.02 -3.90 35.24
C ALA A 474 -6.63 -4.24 33.88
N LEU A 475 -5.80 -4.46 32.84
CA LEU A 475 -6.25 -4.89 31.53
C LEU A 475 -6.90 -6.28 31.60
N GLN A 476 -6.29 -7.23 32.28
CA GLN A 476 -6.83 -8.57 32.46
C GLN A 476 -8.14 -8.55 33.26
N GLU A 477 -8.24 -7.76 34.32
CA GLU A 477 -9.46 -7.56 35.11
C GLU A 477 -10.60 -6.98 34.28
N SER A 478 -10.29 -6.14 33.27
CA SER A 478 -11.30 -5.62 32.33
C SER A 478 -11.82 -6.68 31.34
N GLY A 479 -11.23 -7.88 31.32
CA GLY A 479 -11.57 -8.94 30.37
C GLY A 479 -10.87 -8.81 29.02
N LEU A 480 -9.97 -7.85 28.83
CA LEU A 480 -9.13 -7.72 27.65
C LEU A 480 -7.74 -8.32 27.93
N LEU A 481 -7.41 -9.40 27.24
CA LEU A 481 -6.17 -10.14 27.44
C LEU A 481 -5.08 -9.72 26.46
N ALA A 482 -3.86 -9.54 26.95
CA ALA A 482 -2.67 -9.45 26.11
C ALA A 482 -2.27 -10.87 25.68
N VAL A 483 -2.40 -11.16 24.40
CA VAL A 483 -2.20 -12.52 23.83
C VAL A 483 -1.08 -12.59 22.81
N GLY A 484 -0.49 -11.46 22.42
CA GLY A 484 0.66 -11.41 21.53
C GLY A 484 1.70 -10.44 22.05
N HIS A 485 2.98 -10.81 21.99
CA HIS A 485 4.09 -9.99 22.44
C HIS A 485 5.33 -10.20 21.56
N ASN A 486 6.25 -9.23 21.59
CA ASN A 486 7.52 -9.36 20.90
C ASN A 486 8.39 -10.42 21.62
N PRO A 487 8.93 -11.44 20.94
CA PRO A 487 9.67 -12.53 21.58
C PRO A 487 11.00 -12.08 22.22
N ASN A 488 11.56 -10.95 21.79
CA ASN A 488 12.80 -10.40 22.35
C ASN A 488 12.52 -9.35 23.44
N LEU A 489 11.29 -8.85 23.54
CA LEU A 489 10.85 -7.77 24.43
C LEU A 489 9.43 -8.08 24.91
N GLU A 490 9.27 -9.07 25.79
CA GLU A 490 7.96 -9.60 26.26
C GLU A 490 7.00 -8.54 26.81
N SER A 491 7.54 -7.40 27.28
CA SER A 491 6.75 -6.26 27.72
C SER A 491 6.08 -5.47 26.60
N LEU A 492 6.46 -5.69 25.33
CA LEU A 492 5.81 -5.08 24.17
C LEU A 492 4.62 -5.93 23.77
N ILE A 493 3.41 -5.47 24.10
CA ILE A 493 2.17 -6.12 23.78
C ILE A 493 1.72 -5.72 22.38
N GLU A 494 1.52 -6.72 21.52
CA GLU A 494 1.26 -6.56 20.11
C GLU A 494 -0.16 -7.01 19.70
N VAL A 495 -0.81 -7.86 20.51
CA VAL A 495 -2.18 -8.35 20.24
C VAL A 495 -2.97 -8.41 21.54
N VAL A 496 -4.21 -7.91 21.50
CA VAL A 496 -5.18 -8.05 22.59
C VAL A 496 -6.46 -8.72 22.07
N GLU A 497 -7.12 -9.50 22.93
CA GLU A 497 -8.43 -10.11 22.64
C GLU A 497 -9.34 -10.12 23.85
N HIS A 498 -10.65 -9.99 23.65
CA HIS A 498 -11.62 -9.98 24.75
C HIS A 498 -12.14 -11.38 25.02
N VAL A 499 -12.09 -11.83 26.29
CA VAL A 499 -12.41 -13.21 26.72
C VAL A 499 -13.83 -13.65 26.40
N SER A 500 -14.82 -12.79 26.63
CA SER A 500 -16.24 -13.12 26.52
C SER A 500 -16.90 -12.59 25.25
N HIS A 501 -16.20 -11.73 24.48
CA HIS A 501 -16.75 -11.21 23.23
C HIS A 501 -16.54 -12.21 22.08
N PRO A 502 -17.53 -12.44 21.23
CA PRO A 502 -17.45 -13.43 20.16
C PRO A 502 -16.29 -13.16 19.18
N TRP A 503 -16.09 -11.92 18.76
CA TRP A 503 -14.99 -11.50 17.89
C TRP A 503 -14.54 -10.06 18.20
N PHE A 504 -13.53 -9.91 19.04
CA PHE A 504 -12.97 -8.62 19.46
C PHE A 504 -11.46 -8.77 19.56
N ILE A 505 -10.74 -8.30 18.57
CA ILE A 505 -9.29 -8.43 18.46
C ILE A 505 -8.70 -7.05 18.15
N GLY A 506 -7.62 -6.70 18.86
CA GLY A 506 -6.78 -5.55 18.56
C GLY A 506 -5.37 -5.99 18.24
N CYS A 507 -4.74 -5.39 17.23
CA CYS A 507 -3.34 -5.60 16.87
C CYS A 507 -2.61 -4.28 16.73
N GLN A 508 -1.36 -4.23 17.24
CA GLN A 508 -0.52 -3.02 17.19
C GLN A 508 0.10 -2.82 15.81
N PHE A 509 0.28 -3.88 15.07
CA PHE A 509 0.79 -3.91 13.70
C PHE A 509 -0.30 -3.59 12.66
N HIS A 510 0.09 -3.52 11.39
CA HIS A 510 -0.75 -3.23 10.23
C HIS A 510 -0.95 -4.48 9.35
N PRO A 511 -1.95 -5.33 9.65
CA PRO A 511 -2.21 -6.57 8.90
C PRO A 511 -2.60 -6.32 7.44
N GLU A 512 -3.12 -5.14 7.13
CA GLU A 512 -3.54 -4.75 5.78
C GLU A 512 -2.39 -4.74 4.78
N PHE A 513 -1.15 -4.48 5.22
CA PHE A 513 0.01 -4.43 4.33
C PHE A 513 0.44 -5.80 3.80
N LEU A 514 0.12 -6.89 4.51
CA LEU A 514 0.50 -8.24 4.12
C LEU A 514 -0.60 -9.01 3.37
N SER A 515 -1.76 -8.39 3.17
CA SER A 515 -2.87 -9.02 2.44
C SER A 515 -2.70 -8.92 0.92
N THR A 516 -2.90 -10.03 0.23
CA THR A 516 -2.89 -10.07 -1.24
C THR A 516 -4.11 -10.82 -1.78
N PRO A 517 -4.51 -10.63 -3.04
CA PRO A 517 -5.63 -11.38 -3.64
C PRO A 517 -5.38 -12.90 -3.68
N ARG A 518 -4.11 -13.33 -3.69
CA ARG A 518 -3.73 -14.75 -3.67
C ARG A 518 -3.65 -15.33 -2.25
N LYS A 519 -3.42 -14.48 -1.25
CA LYS A 519 -3.31 -14.86 0.17
C LYS A 519 -3.90 -13.74 1.03
N PRO A 520 -5.21 -13.77 1.32
CA PRO A 520 -5.82 -12.80 2.21
C PRO A 520 -5.21 -12.94 3.61
N HIS A 521 -5.05 -11.82 4.30
CA HIS A 521 -4.50 -11.83 5.65
C HIS A 521 -5.44 -12.56 6.63
N PRO A 522 -4.93 -13.42 7.54
CA PRO A 522 -5.73 -14.27 8.41
C PRO A 522 -6.79 -13.54 9.23
N LEU A 523 -6.45 -12.40 9.84
CA LEU A 523 -7.39 -11.62 10.67
C LEU A 523 -8.60 -11.14 9.87
N PHE A 524 -8.40 -10.58 8.68
CA PHE A 524 -9.51 -10.15 7.83
C PHE A 524 -10.31 -11.34 7.31
N ASN A 525 -9.63 -12.41 6.92
CA ASN A 525 -10.28 -13.60 6.39
C ASN A 525 -11.18 -14.26 7.43
N ASP A 526 -10.71 -14.38 8.67
CA ASP A 526 -11.50 -14.96 9.76
C ASP A 526 -12.66 -14.03 10.20
N LEU A 527 -12.44 -12.72 10.26
CA LEU A 527 -13.51 -11.75 10.54
C LEU A 527 -14.68 -11.89 9.56
N ILE A 528 -14.39 -11.90 8.25
CA ILE A 528 -15.42 -12.06 7.21
C ILE A 528 -16.10 -13.42 7.32
N LYS A 529 -15.33 -14.49 7.50
CA LYS A 529 -15.85 -15.84 7.70
C LYS A 529 -16.78 -15.92 8.92
N TYR A 530 -16.36 -15.35 10.05
CA TYR A 530 -17.17 -15.30 11.27
C TYR A 530 -18.51 -14.60 11.03
N ILE A 531 -18.49 -13.44 10.39
CA ILE A 531 -19.70 -12.66 10.07
C ILE A 531 -20.66 -13.48 9.19
N ILE A 532 -20.16 -14.14 8.15
CA ILE A 532 -21.01 -14.97 7.27
C ILE A 532 -21.65 -16.15 8.02
N GLN A 533 -20.96 -16.72 9.00
CA GLN A 533 -21.46 -17.85 9.78
C GLN A 533 -22.51 -17.45 10.83
N THR A 534 -22.54 -16.18 11.25
CA THR A 534 -23.43 -15.67 12.30
C THR A 534 -24.62 -14.87 11.78
N ASN A 535 -24.61 -14.46 10.52
CA ASN A 535 -25.75 -13.87 9.80
C ASN A 535 -26.57 -14.95 9.08
#